data_bed19d094624c187991d44dd54e57640
#
_entry.id   bed19d094624c187991d44dd54e57640
#
_cell.length_a   1.000
_cell.length_b   1.000
_cell.length_c   1.000
_cell.angle_alpha   90.00
_cell.angle_beta   90.00
_cell.angle_gamma   90.00
#
_symmetry.space_group_name_H-M   'P 1'
#
loop_
_entity.id
_entity.type
_entity.pdbx_description
1 polymer ?
#
loop_
_entity_poly.entity_id
_entity_poly.type
_entity_poly.pdbx_seq_one_letter_code
_entity_poly.pdbx_strand_id
1 'polypeptide(L)'
;MTANFFTDNADLAYHLDRLDLEEAVTILENGFHNHKQYPGAPRSYADAKDSYRLILSTLGEIAANQIAPLAAEADEVGVQFEDGKVTYAEVTQQGLEQLRQAELMGALLPWEYGGLNLPGTMLQMMIEIVSRADPGLMSIFGLQEISAIIAEHGDQEMKERILPRFAEGTITGAMVLTEPDAGSDLGGVQTRAIYDEETDTWRLRGVKRFITNGNADILLVLARSEDGSNCLLYTSDAADD
;
A
#
# COMPACT_ATOMS: atom_id res chain seq x y z
N MET A 1 26.70 16.48 5.34
CA MET A 1 25.32 16.39 4.83
C MET A 1 24.78 15.07 5.34
N THR A 2 23.59 15.04 5.88
CA THR A 2 22.88 13.79 6.20
C THR A 2 22.61 13.03 4.91
N ALA A 3 22.74 11.71 4.90
CA ALA A 3 22.43 10.88 3.73
C ALA A 3 20.95 11.01 3.37
N ASN A 4 20.63 10.98 2.06
CA ASN A 4 19.25 11.06 1.59
C ASN A 4 19.09 10.22 0.32
N PHE A 5 18.31 9.15 0.40
CA PHE A 5 18.22 8.16 -0.68
C PHE A 5 17.48 8.65 -1.92
N PHE A 6 16.85 9.81 -1.87
CA PHE A 6 16.33 10.49 -3.06
C PHE A 6 17.35 11.47 -3.65
N THR A 7 17.84 12.43 -2.86
CA THR A 7 18.74 13.48 -3.39
C THR A 7 20.13 12.94 -3.79
N ASP A 8 20.55 11.82 -3.19
CA ASP A 8 21.79 11.13 -3.52
C ASP A 8 21.63 10.14 -4.71
N ASN A 9 20.39 9.99 -5.23
CA ASN A 9 20.08 9.16 -6.40
C ASN A 9 19.78 10.06 -7.61
N ALA A 10 20.81 10.24 -8.45
CA ALA A 10 20.71 11.07 -9.65
C ALA A 10 19.66 10.55 -10.66
N ASP A 11 19.42 9.23 -10.70
CA ASP A 11 18.47 8.61 -11.64
C ASP A 11 17.03 8.93 -11.23
N LEU A 12 16.68 8.81 -9.94
CA LEU A 12 15.36 9.21 -9.44
C LEU A 12 15.09 10.69 -9.66
N ALA A 13 16.06 11.55 -9.36
CA ALA A 13 15.95 12.98 -9.60
C ALA A 13 15.75 13.30 -11.08
N TYR A 14 16.52 12.63 -11.96
CA TYR A 14 16.39 12.76 -13.41
C TYR A 14 15.00 12.33 -13.90
N HIS A 15 14.48 11.19 -13.44
CA HIS A 15 13.17 10.72 -13.84
C HIS A 15 12.07 11.65 -13.37
N LEU A 16 12.10 12.12 -12.12
CA LEU A 16 11.12 13.09 -11.62
C LEU A 16 11.08 14.37 -12.49
N ASP A 17 12.25 14.82 -12.96
CA ASP A 17 12.33 16.05 -13.76
C ASP A 17 11.86 15.87 -15.21
N ARG A 18 12.04 14.67 -15.76
CA ARG A 18 11.84 14.40 -17.20
C ARG A 18 10.55 13.70 -17.56
N LEU A 19 9.93 13.00 -16.59
CA LEU A 19 8.64 12.38 -16.83
C LEU A 19 7.57 13.47 -17.04
N ASP A 20 6.87 13.36 -18.17
CA ASP A 20 5.71 14.21 -18.46
C ASP A 20 4.47 13.56 -17.84
N LEU A 21 4.08 14.06 -16.70
CA LEU A 21 2.89 13.62 -15.94
C LEU A 21 1.79 14.67 -15.93
N GLU A 22 1.93 15.77 -16.68
CA GLU A 22 1.04 16.94 -16.57
C GLU A 22 -0.41 16.57 -16.85
N GLU A 23 -0.67 15.82 -17.93
CA GLU A 23 -2.03 15.40 -18.27
C GLU A 23 -2.62 14.48 -17.19
N ALA A 24 -1.88 13.46 -16.76
CA ALA A 24 -2.32 12.52 -15.74
C ALA A 24 -2.61 13.21 -14.40
N VAL A 25 -1.73 14.10 -13.96
CA VAL A 25 -1.90 14.86 -12.72
C VAL A 25 -3.05 15.87 -12.84
N THR A 26 -3.23 16.48 -14.00
CA THR A 26 -4.37 17.39 -14.25
C THR A 26 -5.70 16.63 -14.10
N ILE A 27 -5.80 15.43 -14.62
CA ILE A 27 -7.00 14.57 -14.48
C ILE A 27 -7.18 14.18 -13.02
N LEU A 28 -6.13 13.69 -12.37
CA LEU A 28 -6.13 13.23 -10.97
C LEU A 28 -6.54 14.34 -10.00
N GLU A 29 -6.09 15.57 -10.25
CA GLU A 29 -6.40 16.75 -9.45
C GLU A 29 -7.65 17.52 -9.91
N ASN A 30 -8.49 16.89 -10.75
CA ASN A 30 -9.73 17.50 -11.26
C ASN A 30 -9.48 18.91 -11.85
N GLY A 31 -8.51 19.02 -12.76
CA GLY A 31 -8.09 20.31 -13.31
C GLY A 31 -7.52 21.26 -12.24
N PHE A 32 -6.89 20.73 -11.23
CA PHE A 32 -6.39 21.46 -10.05
C PHE A 32 -7.48 22.18 -9.24
N HIS A 33 -8.73 21.68 -9.28
CA HIS A 33 -9.81 22.24 -8.46
C HIS A 33 -9.84 21.68 -7.03
N ASN A 34 -9.17 20.53 -6.78
CA ASN A 34 -9.13 19.87 -5.47
C ASN A 34 -8.61 20.81 -4.36
N HIS A 35 -7.68 21.74 -4.66
CA HIS A 35 -7.17 22.69 -3.68
C HIS A 35 -8.22 23.58 -3.01
N LYS A 36 -9.40 23.72 -3.62
CA LYS A 36 -10.51 24.49 -3.05
C LYS A 36 -11.15 23.80 -1.85
N GLN A 37 -11.04 22.48 -1.80
CA GLN A 37 -11.64 21.64 -0.77
C GLN A 37 -10.58 21.05 0.16
N TYR A 38 -9.41 20.68 -0.39
CA TYR A 38 -8.33 20.02 0.32
C TYR A 38 -7.09 20.92 0.34
N PRO A 39 -6.70 21.47 1.50
CA PRO A 39 -5.59 22.45 1.58
C PRO A 39 -4.24 21.93 1.11
N GLY A 40 -4.01 20.60 1.19
CA GLY A 40 -2.79 19.94 0.71
C GLY A 40 -2.73 19.71 -0.79
N ALA A 41 -3.87 19.82 -1.51
CA ALA A 41 -3.93 19.55 -2.93
C ALA A 41 -3.24 20.66 -3.75
N PRO A 42 -2.49 20.29 -4.81
CA PRO A 42 -1.74 21.25 -5.62
C PRO A 42 -2.66 22.16 -6.44
N ARG A 43 -2.16 23.39 -6.71
CA ARG A 43 -2.87 24.42 -7.48
C ARG A 43 -2.50 24.45 -8.96
N SER A 44 -1.43 23.74 -9.32
CA SER A 44 -0.90 23.60 -10.67
C SER A 44 0.02 22.41 -10.77
N TYR A 45 0.38 22.00 -11.99
CA TYR A 45 1.36 20.95 -12.19
C TYR A 45 2.76 21.28 -11.60
N ALA A 46 3.17 22.56 -11.67
CA ALA A 46 4.43 22.98 -11.04
C ALA A 46 4.38 22.81 -9.52
N ASP A 47 3.27 23.21 -8.88
CA ASP A 47 3.05 23.03 -7.44
C ASP A 47 3.01 21.54 -7.05
N ALA A 48 2.38 20.69 -7.88
CA ALA A 48 2.42 19.23 -7.71
C ALA A 48 3.84 18.66 -7.75
N LYS A 49 4.66 19.09 -8.72
CA LYS A 49 6.07 18.65 -8.83
C LYS A 49 6.90 19.07 -7.61
N ASP A 50 6.69 20.27 -7.08
CA ASP A 50 7.37 20.73 -5.89
C ASP A 50 6.97 19.88 -4.66
N SER A 51 5.68 19.57 -4.53
CA SER A 51 5.16 18.67 -3.49
C SER A 51 5.74 17.26 -3.61
N TYR A 52 5.81 16.70 -4.81
CA TYR A 52 6.40 15.39 -5.06
C TYR A 52 7.88 15.34 -4.69
N ARG A 53 8.64 16.39 -5.02
CA ARG A 53 10.05 16.50 -4.64
C ARG A 53 10.21 16.56 -3.13
N LEU A 54 9.35 17.28 -2.43
CA LEU A 54 9.35 17.35 -0.97
C LEU A 54 9.05 15.97 -0.36
N ILE A 55 8.01 15.29 -0.82
CA ILE A 55 7.62 13.94 -0.36
C ILE A 55 8.79 12.95 -0.53
N LEU A 56 9.38 12.88 -1.73
CA LEU A 56 10.50 11.98 -2.00
C LEU A 56 11.75 12.33 -1.19
N SER A 57 12.02 13.63 -0.98
CA SER A 57 13.14 14.07 -0.16
C SER A 57 12.94 13.72 1.32
N THR A 58 11.73 13.91 1.86
CA THR A 58 11.39 13.53 3.23
C THR A 58 11.52 12.02 3.40
N LEU A 59 10.95 11.24 2.48
CA LEU A 59 11.08 9.77 2.50
C LEU A 59 12.55 9.34 2.38
N GLY A 60 13.32 9.98 1.51
CA GLY A 60 14.74 9.67 1.29
C GLY A 60 15.58 9.91 2.54
N GLU A 61 15.26 10.94 3.33
CA GLU A 61 15.91 11.22 4.62
C GLU A 61 15.56 10.17 5.68
N ILE A 62 14.27 9.84 5.83
CA ILE A 62 13.78 8.79 6.74
C ILE A 62 14.42 7.45 6.38
N ALA A 63 14.36 7.06 5.11
CA ALA A 63 14.90 5.81 4.62
C ALA A 63 16.40 5.66 4.91
N ALA A 64 17.18 6.70 4.64
CA ALA A 64 18.63 6.65 4.80
C ALA A 64 19.09 6.68 6.26
N ASN A 65 18.40 7.42 7.13
CA ASN A 65 18.90 7.70 8.48
C ASN A 65 18.14 6.97 9.60
N GLN A 66 16.93 6.48 9.34
CA GLN A 66 16.09 5.84 10.35
C GLN A 66 15.75 4.38 10.01
N ILE A 67 15.62 4.01 8.72
CA ILE A 67 15.27 2.65 8.32
C ILE A 67 16.53 1.84 7.97
N ALA A 68 17.34 2.30 7.03
CA ALA A 68 18.52 1.54 6.56
C ALA A 68 19.50 1.11 7.66
N PRO A 69 19.77 1.89 8.70
CA PRO A 69 20.66 1.46 9.79
C PRO A 69 20.13 0.25 10.57
N LEU A 70 18.83 -0.02 10.54
CA LEU A 70 18.17 -1.09 11.29
C LEU A 70 17.85 -2.32 10.40
N ALA A 71 18.07 -2.25 9.10
CA ALA A 71 17.69 -3.31 8.17
C ALA A 71 18.40 -4.65 8.43
N ALA A 72 19.68 -4.61 8.85
CA ALA A 72 20.41 -5.84 9.20
C ALA A 72 19.80 -6.54 10.42
N GLU A 73 19.39 -5.78 11.44
CA GLU A 73 18.70 -6.32 12.62
C GLU A 73 17.31 -6.87 12.25
N ALA A 74 16.58 -6.17 11.38
CA ALA A 74 15.28 -6.62 10.88
C ALA A 74 15.39 -7.98 10.16
N ASP A 75 16.42 -8.17 9.34
CA ASP A 75 16.68 -9.42 8.62
C ASP A 75 17.12 -10.55 9.58
N GLU A 76 17.99 -10.27 10.55
CA GLU A 76 18.47 -11.26 11.53
C GLU A 76 17.35 -11.76 12.45
N VAL A 77 16.53 -10.85 12.98
CA VAL A 77 15.39 -11.17 13.86
C VAL A 77 14.26 -11.83 13.07
N GLY A 78 13.95 -11.28 11.90
CA GLY A 78 12.91 -11.76 11.01
C GLY A 78 11.50 -11.71 11.62
N VAL A 79 10.59 -12.46 11.00
CA VAL A 79 9.20 -12.60 11.46
C VAL A 79 9.11 -13.74 12.46
N GLN A 80 8.49 -13.47 13.61
CA GLN A 80 8.26 -14.47 14.66
C GLN A 80 6.83 -14.98 14.58
N PHE A 81 6.66 -16.30 14.81
CA PHE A 81 5.35 -16.94 14.86
C PHE A 81 5.24 -17.75 16.15
N GLU A 82 4.37 -17.32 17.06
CA GLU A 82 4.09 -17.99 18.33
C GLU A 82 2.58 -17.96 18.61
N ASP A 83 2.05 -19.08 19.06
CA ASP A 83 0.63 -19.23 19.48
C ASP A 83 -0.38 -18.71 18.44
N GLY A 84 -0.14 -18.97 17.15
CA GLY A 84 -1.02 -18.52 16.07
C GLY A 84 -0.86 -17.07 15.67
N LYS A 85 0.04 -16.32 16.30
CA LYS A 85 0.27 -14.89 16.01
C LYS A 85 1.59 -14.69 15.29
N VAL A 86 1.55 -13.80 14.31
CA VAL A 86 2.73 -13.30 13.59
C VAL A 86 3.14 -11.96 14.20
N THR A 87 4.43 -11.80 14.49
CA THR A 87 5.00 -10.56 15.00
C THR A 87 6.22 -10.18 14.17
N TYR A 88 6.23 -8.97 13.63
CA TYR A 88 7.40 -8.41 12.96
C TYR A 88 8.46 -8.02 13.99
N ALA A 89 9.74 -8.01 13.57
CA ALA A 89 10.81 -7.44 14.37
C ALA A 89 10.44 -6.04 14.84
N GLU A 90 10.86 -5.68 16.07
CA GLU A 90 10.56 -4.36 16.63
C GLU A 90 11.07 -3.22 15.74
N VAL A 91 12.25 -3.39 15.13
CA VAL A 91 12.85 -2.41 14.21
C VAL A 91 12.04 -2.27 12.91
N THR A 92 11.38 -3.34 12.42
CA THR A 92 10.44 -3.27 11.29
C THR A 92 9.20 -2.45 11.66
N GLN A 93 8.66 -2.66 12.87
CA GLN A 93 7.53 -1.87 13.38
C GLN A 93 7.91 -0.39 13.57
N GLN A 94 9.12 -0.11 14.04
CA GLN A 94 9.66 1.25 14.13
C GLN A 94 9.75 1.91 12.75
N GLY A 95 10.22 1.19 11.72
CA GLY A 95 10.26 1.69 10.34
C GLY A 95 8.88 2.04 9.80
N LEU A 96 7.88 1.18 10.01
CA LEU A 96 6.49 1.47 9.64
C LEU A 96 5.95 2.71 10.38
N GLU A 97 6.25 2.83 11.65
CA GLU A 97 5.84 3.98 12.46
C GLU A 97 6.45 5.30 11.95
N GLN A 98 7.71 5.29 11.50
CA GLN A 98 8.34 6.47 10.89
C GLN A 98 7.60 6.89 9.59
N LEU A 99 7.24 5.93 8.74
CA LEU A 99 6.48 6.20 7.52
C LEU A 99 5.07 6.73 7.85
N ARG A 100 4.43 6.19 8.87
CA ARG A 100 3.12 6.60 9.36
C ARG A 100 3.16 8.03 9.91
N GLN A 101 4.12 8.36 10.77
CA GLN A 101 4.30 9.71 11.34
C GLN A 101 4.60 10.77 10.28
N ALA A 102 5.21 10.36 9.17
CA ALA A 102 5.46 11.23 8.02
C ALA A 102 4.26 11.31 7.06
N GLU A 103 3.12 10.69 7.40
CA GLU A 103 1.88 10.68 6.59
C GLU A 103 2.07 10.10 5.18
N LEU A 104 2.96 9.10 5.02
CA LEU A 104 3.33 8.53 3.72
C LEU A 104 2.54 7.26 3.35
N MET A 105 1.67 6.77 4.24
CA MET A 105 1.02 5.47 4.07
C MET A 105 -0.15 5.51 3.06
N GLY A 106 -0.81 6.66 2.90
CA GLY A 106 -1.94 6.85 1.99
C GLY A 106 -1.55 7.40 0.60
N ALA A 107 -0.43 6.98 0.03
CA ALA A 107 0.15 7.59 -1.18
C ALA A 107 -0.83 7.71 -2.35
N LEU A 108 -1.54 6.64 -2.70
CA LEU A 108 -2.48 6.61 -3.83
C LEU A 108 -3.92 6.99 -3.46
N LEU A 109 -4.22 7.11 -2.19
CA LEU A 109 -5.59 7.37 -1.76
C LEU A 109 -6.02 8.79 -2.08
N PRO A 110 -7.29 8.97 -2.53
CA PRO A 110 -7.86 10.29 -2.76
C PRO A 110 -7.83 11.18 -1.52
N TRP A 111 -7.78 12.49 -1.74
CA TRP A 111 -7.84 13.51 -0.69
C TRP A 111 -9.01 13.35 0.27
N GLU A 112 -10.17 12.90 -0.23
CA GLU A 112 -11.40 12.73 0.56
C GLU A 112 -11.27 11.68 1.67
N TYR A 113 -10.33 10.73 1.52
CA TYR A 113 -10.03 9.70 2.53
C TYR A 113 -8.75 9.99 3.31
N GLY A 114 -8.20 11.21 3.21
CA GLY A 114 -6.98 11.59 3.92
C GLY A 114 -5.69 11.15 3.24
N GLY A 115 -5.76 10.70 1.98
CA GLY A 115 -4.59 10.30 1.21
C GLY A 115 -3.85 11.46 0.57
N LEU A 116 -2.76 11.15 -0.15
CA LEU A 116 -1.91 12.13 -0.84
C LEU A 116 -2.27 12.28 -2.32
N ASN A 117 -3.19 11.47 -2.83
CA ASN A 117 -3.66 11.47 -4.22
C ASN A 117 -2.51 11.47 -5.26
N LEU A 118 -1.43 10.72 -4.97
CA LEU A 118 -0.26 10.68 -5.85
C LEU A 118 -0.51 9.81 -7.07
N PRO A 119 0.06 10.12 -8.23
CA PRO A 119 0.07 9.20 -9.36
C PRO A 119 0.91 7.96 -9.06
N GLY A 120 0.56 6.81 -9.63
CA GLY A 120 1.25 5.54 -9.41
C GLY A 120 2.77 5.59 -9.63
N THR A 121 3.24 6.45 -10.54
CA THR A 121 4.68 6.70 -10.77
C THR A 121 5.39 7.19 -9.50
N MET A 122 4.72 8.02 -8.72
CA MET A 122 5.29 8.53 -7.46
C MET A 122 5.40 7.42 -6.42
N LEU A 123 4.37 6.57 -6.29
CA LEU A 123 4.45 5.40 -5.41
C LEU A 123 5.62 4.49 -5.80
N GLN A 124 5.86 4.25 -7.10
CA GLN A 124 7.00 3.42 -7.54
C GLN A 124 8.36 4.02 -7.14
N MET A 125 8.52 5.35 -7.22
CA MET A 125 9.71 6.03 -6.72
C MET A 125 9.84 5.91 -5.19
N MET A 126 8.73 6.00 -4.46
CA MET A 126 8.72 5.79 -3.01
C MET A 126 9.11 4.33 -2.66
N ILE A 127 8.56 3.35 -3.37
CA ILE A 127 8.91 1.93 -3.21
C ILE A 127 10.41 1.70 -3.45
N GLU A 128 10.99 2.30 -4.49
CA GLU A 128 12.44 2.20 -4.76
C GLU A 128 13.28 2.74 -3.60
N ILE A 129 12.91 3.89 -3.04
CA ILE A 129 13.61 4.50 -1.90
C ILE A 129 13.54 3.60 -0.66
N VAL A 130 12.35 3.08 -0.33
CA VAL A 130 12.16 2.19 0.83
C VAL A 130 12.85 0.85 0.59
N SER A 131 12.79 0.31 -0.63
CA SER A 131 13.45 -0.95 -1.01
C SER A 131 14.97 -0.88 -0.84
N ARG A 132 15.59 0.27 -1.16
CA ARG A 132 17.02 0.51 -0.92
C ARG A 132 17.36 0.49 0.56
N ALA A 133 16.46 0.94 1.42
CA ALA A 133 16.66 0.96 2.86
C ALA A 133 16.44 -0.42 3.49
N ASP A 134 15.28 -1.03 3.24
CA ASP A 134 14.86 -2.33 3.77
C ASP A 134 13.83 -2.98 2.81
N PRO A 135 14.21 -4.03 2.07
CA PRO A 135 13.30 -4.75 1.17
C PRO A 135 12.15 -5.47 1.88
N GLY A 136 12.34 -5.88 3.13
CA GLY A 136 11.29 -6.52 3.94
C GLY A 136 10.20 -5.52 4.30
N LEU A 137 10.59 -4.37 4.82
CA LEU A 137 9.69 -3.25 5.11
C LEU A 137 8.99 -2.75 3.85
N MET A 138 9.72 -2.65 2.73
CA MET A 138 9.14 -2.25 1.45
C MET A 138 7.98 -3.15 1.04
N SER A 139 8.07 -4.45 1.30
CA SER A 139 7.00 -5.39 0.96
C SER A 139 5.69 -5.08 1.69
N ILE A 140 5.74 -4.60 2.93
CA ILE A 140 4.56 -4.18 3.70
C ILE A 140 4.08 -2.80 3.22
N PHE A 141 5.00 -1.86 3.05
CA PHE A 141 4.70 -0.51 2.58
C PHE A 141 4.07 -0.52 1.17
N GLY A 142 4.64 -1.30 0.22
CA GLY A 142 4.11 -1.41 -1.13
C GLY A 142 2.70 -1.99 -1.20
N LEU A 143 2.35 -2.90 -0.29
CA LEU A 143 1.01 -3.49 -0.22
C LEU A 143 -0.09 -2.52 0.25
N GLN A 144 0.25 -1.32 0.72
CA GLN A 144 -0.74 -0.27 0.96
C GLN A 144 -1.47 0.14 -0.33
N GLU A 145 -0.91 -0.18 -1.51
CA GLU A 145 -1.57 0.05 -2.82
C GLU A 145 -2.91 -0.67 -2.97
N ILE A 146 -3.19 -1.75 -2.20
CA ILE A 146 -4.50 -2.41 -2.24
C ILE A 146 -5.63 -1.46 -1.86
N SER A 147 -5.35 -0.43 -1.09
CA SER A 147 -6.32 0.60 -0.74
C SER A 147 -6.88 1.33 -1.97
N ALA A 148 -6.08 1.49 -3.04
CA ALA A 148 -6.55 2.06 -4.30
C ALA A 148 -7.59 1.16 -4.99
N ILE A 149 -7.45 -0.17 -4.88
CA ILE A 149 -8.44 -1.13 -5.40
C ILE A 149 -9.76 -0.98 -4.64
N ILE A 150 -9.70 -0.82 -3.32
CA ILE A 150 -10.88 -0.57 -2.49
C ILE A 150 -11.51 0.79 -2.84
N ALA A 151 -10.69 1.81 -3.07
CA ALA A 151 -11.17 3.14 -3.46
C ALA A 151 -11.91 3.10 -4.82
N GLU A 152 -11.48 2.27 -5.75
CA GLU A 152 -12.11 2.14 -7.06
C GLU A 152 -13.36 1.24 -7.02
N HIS A 153 -13.27 0.07 -6.39
CA HIS A 153 -14.27 -1.00 -6.53
C HIS A 153 -15.10 -1.27 -5.27
N GLY A 154 -14.69 -0.78 -4.10
CA GLY A 154 -15.44 -0.95 -2.85
C GLY A 154 -16.76 -0.17 -2.86
N ASP A 155 -17.73 -0.62 -2.08
CA ASP A 155 -18.92 0.17 -1.80
C ASP A 155 -18.61 1.37 -0.87
N GLN A 156 -19.58 2.25 -0.70
CA GLN A 156 -19.36 3.49 0.06
C GLN A 156 -19.08 3.23 1.54
N GLU A 157 -19.78 2.28 2.14
CA GLU A 157 -19.58 1.91 3.54
C GLU A 157 -18.17 1.36 3.79
N MET A 158 -17.71 0.48 2.90
CA MET A 158 -16.36 -0.07 2.92
C MET A 158 -15.31 1.03 2.79
N LYS A 159 -15.48 1.94 1.84
CA LYS A 159 -14.55 3.07 1.62
C LYS A 159 -14.43 3.95 2.85
N GLU A 160 -15.55 4.38 3.42
CA GLU A 160 -15.58 5.24 4.60
C GLU A 160 -15.00 4.59 5.85
N ARG A 161 -15.16 3.28 5.99
CA ARG A 161 -14.66 2.53 7.14
C ARG A 161 -13.17 2.23 7.07
N ILE A 162 -12.63 1.99 5.86
CA ILE A 162 -11.32 1.39 5.69
C ILE A 162 -10.28 2.39 5.20
N LEU A 163 -10.61 3.19 4.18
CA LEU A 163 -9.61 4.01 3.51
C LEU A 163 -8.95 5.07 4.43
N PRO A 164 -9.68 5.75 5.34
CA PRO A 164 -9.02 6.65 6.29
C PRO A 164 -7.97 5.95 7.16
N ARG A 165 -8.22 4.70 7.58
CA ARG A 165 -7.29 3.91 8.38
C ARG A 165 -6.04 3.51 7.61
N PHE A 166 -6.16 3.25 6.29
CA PHE A 166 -5.00 3.07 5.41
C PHE A 166 -4.21 4.36 5.27
N ALA A 167 -4.88 5.50 5.08
CA ALA A 167 -4.21 6.80 4.97
C ALA A 167 -3.43 7.14 6.25
N GLU A 168 -4.03 6.89 7.41
CA GLU A 168 -3.38 7.04 8.72
C GLU A 168 -2.27 6.01 8.98
N GLY A 169 -2.22 4.92 8.20
CA GLY A 169 -1.29 3.82 8.40
C GLY A 169 -1.56 2.99 9.67
N THR A 170 -2.79 3.03 10.20
CA THR A 170 -3.21 2.26 11.38
C THR A 170 -3.57 0.82 11.05
N ILE A 171 -3.74 0.50 9.77
CA ILE A 171 -3.95 -0.84 9.24
C ILE A 171 -3.04 -1.10 8.05
N THR A 172 -2.79 -2.39 7.80
CA THR A 172 -2.03 -2.86 6.65
C THR A 172 -2.88 -3.78 5.77
N GLY A 173 -2.40 -4.03 4.56
CA GLY A 173 -3.10 -4.86 3.61
C GLY A 173 -2.28 -5.97 2.98
N ALA A 174 -2.97 -6.97 2.41
CA ALA A 174 -2.34 -7.99 1.59
C ALA A 174 -3.20 -8.37 0.38
N MET A 175 -2.52 -8.72 -0.70
CA MET A 175 -3.11 -9.28 -1.92
C MET A 175 -2.99 -10.80 -1.87
N VAL A 176 -4.13 -11.51 -1.80
CA VAL A 176 -4.19 -12.96 -1.54
C VAL A 176 -4.62 -13.70 -2.81
N LEU A 177 -3.67 -13.94 -3.72
CA LEU A 177 -3.94 -14.48 -5.05
C LEU A 177 -3.48 -15.94 -5.19
N THR A 178 -2.20 -16.21 -4.91
CA THR A 178 -1.49 -17.45 -5.24
C THR A 178 -2.03 -18.66 -4.50
N GLU A 179 -2.16 -19.77 -5.24
CA GLU A 179 -2.50 -21.10 -4.74
C GLU A 179 -1.40 -22.10 -5.08
N PRO A 180 -1.41 -23.33 -4.50
CA PRO A 180 -0.40 -24.35 -4.82
C PRO A 180 -0.24 -24.62 -6.31
N ASP A 181 -1.35 -24.60 -7.08
CA ASP A 181 -1.40 -24.93 -8.49
C ASP A 181 -1.74 -23.72 -9.39
N ALA A 182 -1.83 -22.51 -8.82
CA ALA A 182 -2.18 -21.29 -9.55
C ALA A 182 -1.36 -20.09 -9.05
N GLY A 183 -0.29 -19.78 -9.77
CA GLY A 183 0.57 -18.62 -9.53
C GLY A 183 0.47 -17.62 -10.68
N SER A 184 1.26 -17.80 -11.74
CA SER A 184 1.21 -16.93 -12.93
C SER A 184 -0.12 -17.05 -13.68
N ASP A 185 -0.71 -18.23 -13.71
CA ASP A 185 -2.05 -18.45 -14.25
C ASP A 185 -3.10 -18.37 -13.12
N LEU A 186 -3.54 -17.17 -12.81
CA LEU A 186 -4.62 -16.95 -11.83
C LEU A 186 -5.99 -17.41 -12.35
N GLY A 187 -6.13 -17.70 -13.64
CA GLY A 187 -7.32 -18.35 -14.18
C GLY A 187 -7.54 -19.76 -13.60
N GLY A 188 -6.49 -20.37 -13.05
CA GLY A 188 -6.53 -21.71 -12.42
C GLY A 188 -6.92 -21.74 -10.95
N VAL A 189 -7.18 -20.61 -10.28
CA VAL A 189 -7.50 -20.58 -8.83
C VAL A 189 -8.70 -21.48 -8.50
N GLN A 190 -8.65 -22.17 -7.38
CA GLN A 190 -9.68 -23.11 -6.92
C GLN A 190 -10.41 -22.66 -5.64
N THR A 191 -9.88 -21.66 -4.93
CA THR A 191 -10.57 -21.05 -3.78
C THR A 191 -11.96 -20.60 -4.19
N ARG A 192 -12.97 -20.97 -3.41
CA ARG A 192 -14.36 -20.66 -3.66
C ARG A 192 -14.90 -19.66 -2.64
N ALA A 193 -15.79 -18.80 -3.10
CA ALA A 193 -16.62 -17.93 -2.30
C ALA A 193 -18.06 -18.42 -2.37
N ILE A 194 -18.64 -18.75 -1.23
CA ILE A 194 -20.00 -19.26 -1.09
C ILE A 194 -20.77 -18.26 -0.25
N TYR A 195 -21.83 -17.69 -0.80
CA TYR A 195 -22.65 -16.74 -0.07
C TYR A 195 -23.52 -17.45 0.96
N ASP A 196 -23.52 -16.95 2.18
CA ASP A 196 -24.33 -17.42 3.30
C ASP A 196 -25.44 -16.41 3.57
N GLU A 197 -26.66 -16.77 3.16
CA GLU A 197 -27.84 -15.92 3.31
C GLU A 197 -28.23 -15.67 4.78
N GLU A 198 -27.87 -16.57 5.71
CA GLU A 198 -28.25 -16.45 7.12
C GLU A 198 -27.42 -15.39 7.83
N THR A 199 -26.15 -15.24 7.43
CA THR A 199 -25.19 -14.30 8.04
C THR A 199 -24.94 -13.09 7.18
N ASP A 200 -25.45 -13.05 5.93
CA ASP A 200 -25.16 -12.00 4.94
C ASP A 200 -23.65 -11.83 4.68
N THR A 201 -22.93 -12.97 4.61
CA THR A 201 -21.47 -13.00 4.44
C THR A 201 -21.05 -13.99 3.37
N TRP A 202 -19.82 -13.85 2.88
CA TRP A 202 -19.19 -14.81 1.98
C TRP A 202 -18.24 -15.72 2.76
N ARG A 203 -18.45 -17.03 2.67
CA ARG A 203 -17.55 -18.04 3.22
C ARG A 203 -16.50 -18.41 2.18
N LEU A 204 -15.22 -18.22 2.52
CA LEU A 204 -14.11 -18.60 1.68
C LEU A 204 -13.66 -20.02 2.00
N ARG A 205 -13.44 -20.84 0.96
CA ARG A 205 -12.92 -22.20 1.09
C ARG A 205 -11.84 -22.48 0.06
N GLY A 206 -10.62 -22.65 0.52
CA GLY A 206 -9.46 -22.91 -0.33
C GLY A 206 -8.15 -22.85 0.43
N VAL A 207 -7.04 -22.89 -0.30
CA VAL A 207 -5.68 -22.78 0.24
C VAL A 207 -4.93 -21.75 -0.56
N LYS A 208 -4.46 -20.71 0.10
CA LYS A 208 -3.58 -19.69 -0.46
C LYS A 208 -2.15 -19.90 0.05
N ARG A 209 -1.13 -19.57 -0.76
CA ARG A 209 0.28 -19.74 -0.41
C ARG A 209 1.11 -18.54 -0.82
N PHE A 210 2.22 -18.35 -0.10
CA PHE A 210 3.20 -17.33 -0.39
C PHE A 210 2.62 -15.90 -0.34
N ILE A 211 1.72 -15.66 0.62
CA ILE A 211 1.05 -14.38 0.75
C ILE A 211 1.93 -13.44 1.57
N THR A 212 2.47 -12.43 0.89
CA THR A 212 3.21 -11.34 1.55
C THR A 212 2.28 -10.60 2.50
N ASN A 213 2.72 -10.37 3.73
CA ASN A 213 1.92 -9.73 4.78
C ASN A 213 0.57 -10.43 5.02
N GLY A 214 0.56 -11.78 4.99
CA GLY A 214 -0.66 -12.59 5.11
C GLY A 214 -1.38 -12.49 6.46
N ASN A 215 -0.80 -11.78 7.43
CA ASN A 215 -1.37 -11.41 8.72
C ASN A 215 -1.88 -9.96 8.76
N ALA A 216 -2.02 -9.32 7.59
CA ALA A 216 -2.53 -7.95 7.50
C ALA A 216 -3.97 -7.84 7.99
N ASP A 217 -4.36 -6.62 8.40
CA ASP A 217 -5.72 -6.30 8.84
C ASP A 217 -6.75 -6.48 7.71
N ILE A 218 -6.35 -6.21 6.46
CA ILE A 218 -7.20 -6.28 5.28
C ILE A 218 -6.60 -7.22 4.25
N LEU A 219 -7.37 -8.22 3.85
CA LEU A 219 -6.98 -9.19 2.83
C LEU A 219 -7.88 -9.06 1.59
N LEU A 220 -7.31 -8.78 0.42
CA LEU A 220 -8.03 -8.89 -0.86
C LEU A 220 -7.83 -10.29 -1.44
N VAL A 221 -8.84 -11.13 -1.28
CA VAL A 221 -8.77 -12.56 -1.64
C VAL A 221 -9.40 -12.81 -3.00
N LEU A 222 -8.63 -13.35 -3.95
CA LEU A 222 -9.16 -13.84 -5.21
C LEU A 222 -9.82 -15.22 -5.01
N ALA A 223 -11.12 -15.30 -5.31
CA ALA A 223 -11.88 -16.55 -5.22
C ALA A 223 -12.87 -16.66 -6.38
N ARG A 224 -13.36 -17.86 -6.64
CA ARG A 224 -14.45 -18.12 -7.58
C ARG A 224 -15.79 -18.03 -6.86
N SER A 225 -16.70 -17.25 -7.41
CA SER A 225 -18.12 -17.27 -7.03
C SER A 225 -18.81 -18.56 -7.49
N GLU A 226 -20.01 -18.82 -7.02
CA GLU A 226 -20.80 -20.01 -7.37
C GLU A 226 -21.10 -20.12 -8.86
N ASP A 227 -21.23 -19.01 -9.57
CA ASP A 227 -21.43 -18.94 -11.03
C ASP A 227 -20.13 -19.23 -11.80
N GLY A 228 -19.01 -19.47 -11.13
CA GLY A 228 -17.72 -19.79 -11.70
C GLY A 228 -16.92 -18.57 -12.18
N SER A 229 -17.41 -17.34 -11.99
CA SER A 229 -16.63 -16.14 -12.26
C SER A 229 -15.51 -16.00 -11.22
N ASN A 230 -14.43 -15.29 -11.58
CA ASN A 230 -13.42 -14.89 -10.60
C ASN A 230 -13.93 -13.65 -9.86
N CYS A 231 -13.82 -13.67 -8.55
CA CYS A 231 -14.23 -12.58 -7.70
C CYS A 231 -13.07 -12.19 -6.78
N LEU A 232 -12.82 -10.91 -6.64
CA LEU A 232 -11.94 -10.39 -5.59
C LEU A 232 -12.81 -10.09 -4.39
N LEU A 233 -12.64 -10.87 -3.33
CA LEU A 233 -13.36 -10.70 -2.08
C LEU A 233 -12.45 -10.06 -1.05
N TYR A 234 -13.07 -9.26 -0.21
CA TYR A 234 -12.47 -8.57 0.88
C TYR A 234 -12.84 -9.24 2.20
N THR A 235 -11.88 -9.37 3.12
CA THR A 235 -12.15 -9.77 4.50
C THR A 235 -11.62 -8.71 5.46
N SER A 236 -12.35 -8.43 6.53
CA SER A 236 -11.98 -7.42 7.50
C SER A 236 -11.39 -7.97 8.80
N ASP A 237 -11.40 -9.25 9.05
CA ASP A 237 -10.86 -9.84 10.28
C ASP A 237 -10.25 -11.20 9.97
N ALA A 238 -8.95 -11.20 9.69
CA ALA A 238 -8.18 -12.43 9.51
C ALA A 238 -7.80 -13.10 10.84
N ALA A 239 -8.20 -12.54 11.97
CA ALA A 239 -7.71 -12.91 13.30
C ALA A 239 -8.73 -13.63 14.21
N ASP A 240 -9.98 -13.78 13.83
CA ASP A 240 -11.03 -14.27 14.75
C ASP A 240 -11.64 -15.65 14.36
N ASP A 241 -11.03 -16.42 13.44
CA ASP A 241 -11.45 -17.82 13.15
C ASP A 241 -10.28 -18.82 13.21
#